data_1fd94e368f2ba45392fd06cf9c313b97
#
_entry.id   1fd94e368f2ba45392fd06cf9c313b97
#
_cell.length_a   1.000
_cell.length_b   1.000
_cell.length_c   1.000
_cell.angle_alpha   90.00
_cell.angle_beta   90.00
_cell.angle_gamma   90.00
#
_symmetry.space_group_name_H-M   'P 1'
#
loop_
_entity.id
_entity.type
_entity.pdbx_description
1 polymer ?
#
loop_
_entity_poly.entity_id
_entity_poly.type
_entity_poly.pdbx_seq_one_letter_code
_entity_poly.pdbx_strand_id
1 'polypeptide(L)'
;MIGAGLLAKKAIERGLKIKPWVKTSLAPGSKVVTDYLEKAGLNKYLDELGFNLVGYGCTTCIGNSGPLNKNISDAIHKDNLYAVSVLSGNRNFEGRISPDVKANYLASPPLVVAFALAGNMNFDMYKNPLGTDKEGKEVFLKDIWPSNKEIEDIMLKSINAEMFIDRYSNVSEGPKEWSAIKTVDSSIYNWEDNSTYVKRPPFFDNLPDQPEGFKPIKDARLLLLLADSVTTDHISPAGNIKKDSPTGDYFMLSLIHI
;
A
#
# COMPACT_ATOMS: atom_id res chain seq x y z
N MET A 1 -1.47 15.06 2.96
CA MET A 1 -1.31 14.85 1.49
C MET A 1 -1.03 16.14 0.74
N ILE A 2 -1.71 17.27 1.03
CA ILE A 2 -1.44 18.58 0.36
C ILE A 2 0.04 18.96 0.41
N GLY A 3 0.70 18.85 1.58
CA GLY A 3 2.14 19.11 1.70
C GLY A 3 3.01 18.23 0.80
N ALA A 4 2.64 16.97 0.59
CA ALA A 4 3.33 16.07 -0.35
C ALA A 4 3.13 16.53 -1.80
N GLY A 5 1.91 16.88 -2.17
CA GLY A 5 1.59 17.40 -3.50
C GLY A 5 2.29 18.73 -3.81
N LEU A 6 2.37 19.64 -2.82
CA LEU A 6 3.11 20.89 -2.97
C LEU A 6 4.62 20.65 -3.12
N LEU A 7 5.19 19.72 -2.36
CA LEU A 7 6.61 19.35 -2.48
C LEU A 7 6.88 18.75 -3.86
N ALA A 8 6.02 17.83 -4.31
CA ALA A 8 6.10 17.24 -5.65
C ALA A 8 6.04 18.32 -6.74
N LYS A 9 5.11 19.28 -6.63
CA LYS A 9 5.00 20.42 -7.54
C LYS A 9 6.31 21.20 -7.61
N LYS A 10 6.84 21.65 -6.48
CA LYS A 10 8.09 22.41 -6.41
C LYS A 10 9.29 21.62 -6.95
N ALA A 11 9.33 20.30 -6.72
CA ALA A 11 10.37 19.42 -7.26
C ALA A 11 10.33 19.36 -8.79
N ILE A 12 9.15 19.13 -9.36
CA ILE A 12 8.94 19.10 -10.82
C ILE A 12 9.26 20.45 -11.48
N GLU A 13 8.79 21.56 -10.90
CA GLU A 13 9.07 22.91 -11.41
C GLU A 13 10.56 23.19 -11.49
N ARG A 14 11.36 22.62 -10.58
CA ARG A 14 12.83 22.69 -10.59
C ARG A 14 13.49 21.61 -11.47
N GLY A 15 12.72 20.70 -12.05
CA GLY A 15 13.24 19.67 -12.94
C GLY A 15 13.77 18.43 -12.25
N LEU A 16 13.50 18.25 -10.94
CA LEU A 16 13.87 17.05 -10.21
C LEU A 16 13.05 15.84 -10.69
N LYS A 17 13.67 14.66 -10.65
CA LYS A 17 13.06 13.38 -11.05
C LYS A 17 13.36 12.31 -10.01
N ILE A 18 12.44 11.36 -9.91
CA ILE A 18 12.68 10.13 -9.12
C ILE A 18 13.78 9.29 -9.77
N LYS A 19 14.60 8.64 -8.95
CA LYS A 19 15.64 7.75 -9.45
C LYS A 19 15.02 6.48 -10.04
N PRO A 20 15.60 5.91 -11.13
CA PRO A 20 14.99 4.80 -11.86
C PRO A 20 14.83 3.50 -11.06
N TRP A 21 15.56 3.36 -9.96
CA TRP A 21 15.46 2.21 -9.06
C TRP A 21 14.42 2.36 -7.96
N VAL A 22 13.79 3.53 -7.83
CA VAL A 22 12.77 3.81 -6.79
C VAL A 22 11.40 3.52 -7.35
N LYS A 23 10.66 2.63 -6.71
CA LYS A 23 9.24 2.43 -6.95
C LYS A 23 8.44 3.35 -6.05
N THR A 24 7.52 4.09 -6.66
CA THR A 24 6.57 4.98 -5.96
C THR A 24 5.14 4.46 -6.13
N SER A 25 4.28 4.77 -5.18
CA SER A 25 2.84 4.47 -5.25
C SER A 25 2.07 5.39 -4.30
N LEU A 26 0.80 5.63 -4.60
CA LEU A 26 -0.12 6.42 -3.79
C LEU A 26 -1.33 5.59 -3.41
N ALA A 27 -1.55 5.42 -2.10
CA ALA A 27 -2.76 4.81 -1.54
C ALA A 27 -3.30 5.68 -0.40
N PRO A 28 -4.10 6.70 -0.72
CA PRO A 28 -4.64 7.60 0.30
C PRO A 28 -5.65 6.91 1.21
N GLY A 29 -5.86 7.47 2.40
CA GLY A 29 -6.77 6.89 3.40
C GLY A 29 -8.24 6.86 2.96
N SER A 30 -8.66 7.74 2.04
CA SER A 30 -10.02 7.78 1.50
C SER A 30 -10.08 8.44 0.13
N LYS A 31 -11.19 8.25 -0.59
CA LYS A 31 -11.45 8.86 -1.89
C LYS A 31 -11.49 10.40 -1.83
N VAL A 32 -11.91 10.99 -0.72
CA VAL A 32 -11.92 12.45 -0.52
C VAL A 32 -10.51 13.05 -0.67
N VAL A 33 -9.46 12.29 -0.34
CA VAL A 33 -8.07 12.74 -0.54
C VAL A 33 -7.78 12.96 -2.01
N THR A 34 -8.24 12.08 -2.88
CA THR A 34 -8.12 12.24 -4.34
C THR A 34 -8.85 13.50 -4.79
N ASP A 35 -10.08 13.70 -4.32
CA ASP A 35 -10.91 14.85 -4.71
C ASP A 35 -10.25 16.19 -4.38
N TYR A 36 -9.73 16.36 -3.16
CA TYR A 36 -9.07 17.61 -2.82
C TYR A 36 -7.70 17.78 -3.48
N LEU A 37 -6.97 16.71 -3.78
CA LEU A 37 -5.73 16.80 -4.55
C LEU A 37 -6.01 17.20 -6.00
N GLU A 38 -7.06 16.68 -6.62
CA GLU A 38 -7.52 17.07 -7.95
C GLU A 38 -7.98 18.52 -7.98
N LYS A 39 -8.83 18.92 -7.04
CA LYS A 39 -9.29 20.31 -6.91
C LYS A 39 -8.16 21.29 -6.68
N ALA A 40 -7.11 20.88 -5.95
CA ALA A 40 -5.90 21.66 -5.74
C ALA A 40 -4.94 21.62 -6.96
N GLY A 41 -5.19 20.76 -7.95
CA GLY A 41 -4.31 20.55 -9.11
C GLY A 41 -2.96 19.97 -8.74
N LEU A 42 -2.89 19.18 -7.63
CA LEU A 42 -1.65 18.64 -7.09
C LEU A 42 -1.42 17.16 -7.48
N ASN A 43 -2.47 16.43 -7.85
CA ASN A 43 -2.38 15.04 -8.28
C ASN A 43 -1.42 14.84 -9.46
N LYS A 44 -1.50 15.70 -10.48
CA LYS A 44 -0.65 15.62 -11.67
C LYS A 44 0.85 15.64 -11.38
N TYR A 45 1.28 16.36 -10.35
CA TYR A 45 2.70 16.40 -9.96
C TYR A 45 3.13 15.15 -9.20
N LEU A 46 2.21 14.56 -8.42
CA LEU A 46 2.45 13.26 -7.80
C LEU A 46 2.54 12.17 -8.87
N ASP A 47 1.62 12.17 -9.84
CA ASP A 47 1.62 11.22 -10.97
C ASP A 47 2.90 11.34 -11.82
N GLU A 48 3.36 12.57 -12.09
CA GLU A 48 4.62 12.82 -12.83
C GLU A 48 5.85 12.28 -12.10
N LEU A 49 5.83 12.26 -10.76
CA LEU A 49 6.84 11.59 -9.93
C LEU A 49 6.57 10.07 -9.77
N GLY A 50 5.57 9.52 -10.46
CA GLY A 50 5.22 8.10 -10.43
C GLY A 50 4.43 7.68 -9.18
N PHE A 51 3.99 8.61 -8.33
CA PHE A 51 3.07 8.33 -7.23
C PHE A 51 1.64 8.15 -7.74
N ASN A 52 1.45 7.16 -8.62
CA ASN A 52 0.15 6.84 -9.19
C ASN A 52 -0.76 6.20 -8.15
N LEU A 53 -2.06 6.47 -8.25
CA LEU A 53 -3.08 5.88 -7.39
C LEU A 53 -3.18 4.37 -7.65
N VAL A 54 -2.89 3.56 -6.62
CA VAL A 54 -2.96 2.08 -6.69
C VAL A 54 -4.09 1.50 -5.83
N GLY A 55 -4.70 2.29 -4.97
CA GLY A 55 -5.79 1.87 -4.09
C GLY A 55 -6.02 2.88 -2.97
N TYR A 56 -6.78 2.49 -1.97
CA TYR A 56 -7.12 3.31 -0.81
C TYR A 56 -6.89 2.56 0.50
N GLY A 57 -6.72 3.32 1.59
CA GLY A 57 -6.59 2.76 2.93
C GLY A 57 -5.24 2.06 3.14
N CYS A 58 -5.27 0.84 3.64
CA CYS A 58 -4.07 0.09 4.03
C CYS A 58 -3.33 -0.60 2.88
N THR A 59 -3.61 -0.27 1.62
CA THR A 59 -3.06 -0.94 0.44
C THR A 59 -1.54 -1.10 0.49
N THR A 60 -0.81 0.01 0.68
CA THR A 60 0.66 -0.02 0.74
C THR A 60 1.18 -0.76 1.98
N CYS A 61 0.54 -0.57 3.14
CA CYS A 61 0.99 -1.17 4.40
C CYS A 61 0.92 -2.70 4.43
N ILE A 62 0.14 -3.31 3.55
CA ILE A 62 -0.01 -4.76 3.43
C ILE A 62 0.58 -5.35 2.14
N GLY A 63 1.42 -4.57 1.44
CA GLY A 63 2.11 -5.06 0.25
C GLY A 63 1.29 -5.10 -1.04
N ASN A 64 0.07 -4.51 -1.05
CA ASN A 64 -0.81 -4.54 -2.22
C ASN A 64 -0.52 -3.41 -3.24
N SER A 65 0.57 -2.67 -3.09
CA SER A 65 1.06 -1.73 -4.11
C SER A 65 1.77 -2.42 -5.29
N GLY A 66 1.80 -3.74 -5.28
CA GLY A 66 2.42 -4.58 -6.31
C GLY A 66 3.93 -4.80 -6.08
N PRO A 67 4.54 -5.74 -6.82
CA PRO A 67 5.95 -6.11 -6.69
C PRO A 67 6.88 -5.00 -7.20
N LEU A 68 8.16 -5.12 -6.87
CA LEU A 68 9.22 -4.34 -7.52
C LEU A 68 9.37 -4.75 -8.99
N ASN A 69 9.94 -3.86 -9.80
CA ASN A 69 10.36 -4.22 -11.15
C ASN A 69 11.33 -5.42 -11.07
N LYS A 70 11.14 -6.41 -11.96
CA LYS A 70 11.94 -7.64 -11.95
C LYS A 70 13.44 -7.39 -11.94
N ASN A 71 13.93 -6.45 -12.75
CA ASN A 71 15.35 -6.13 -12.82
C ASN A 71 15.91 -5.59 -11.50
N ILE A 72 15.09 -4.84 -10.75
CA ILE A 72 15.45 -4.28 -9.44
C ILE A 72 15.44 -5.40 -8.40
N SER A 73 14.40 -6.22 -8.37
CA SER A 73 14.31 -7.38 -7.48
C SER A 73 15.47 -8.36 -7.70
N ASP A 74 15.77 -8.69 -8.97
CA ASP A 74 16.90 -9.56 -9.33
C ASP A 74 18.24 -8.98 -8.85
N ALA A 75 18.46 -7.67 -9.00
CA ALA A 75 19.68 -7.01 -8.52
C ALA A 75 19.79 -7.04 -6.99
N ILE A 76 18.68 -6.79 -6.27
CA ILE A 76 18.65 -6.86 -4.81
C ILE A 76 19.06 -8.25 -4.33
N HIS A 77 18.53 -9.31 -4.93
CA HIS A 77 18.83 -10.69 -4.54
C HIS A 77 20.24 -11.12 -4.95
N LYS A 78 20.66 -10.81 -6.18
CA LYS A 78 21.96 -11.20 -6.73
C LYS A 78 23.11 -10.59 -5.93
N ASP A 79 23.02 -9.31 -5.62
CA ASP A 79 24.10 -8.54 -4.99
C ASP A 79 23.87 -8.35 -3.48
N ASN A 80 22.85 -9.00 -2.91
CA ASN A 80 22.42 -8.91 -1.51
C ASN A 80 22.30 -7.47 -1.01
N LEU A 81 21.70 -6.60 -1.84
CA LEU A 81 21.56 -5.18 -1.54
C LEU A 81 20.65 -4.94 -0.34
N TYR A 82 20.94 -3.86 0.39
CA TYR A 82 20.09 -3.41 1.49
C TYR A 82 19.03 -2.43 0.97
N ALA A 83 17.96 -2.98 0.40
CA ALA A 83 16.81 -2.20 -0.03
C ALA A 83 15.86 -1.94 1.15
N VAL A 84 15.19 -0.78 1.12
CA VAL A 84 14.26 -0.37 2.17
C VAL A 84 13.00 0.23 1.57
N SER A 85 11.91 0.23 2.34
CA SER A 85 10.73 1.04 2.04
C SER A 85 10.65 2.26 2.95
N VAL A 86 10.12 3.35 2.41
CA VAL A 86 9.74 4.55 3.17
C VAL A 86 8.28 4.84 2.85
N LEU A 87 7.44 4.82 3.87
CA LEU A 87 6.00 4.96 3.66
C LEU A 87 5.35 5.84 4.74
N SER A 88 4.24 6.48 4.37
CA SER A 88 3.32 7.09 5.31
C SER A 88 2.13 6.15 5.48
N GLY A 89 2.10 5.47 6.60
CA GLY A 89 1.10 4.45 6.88
C GLY A 89 0.90 4.26 8.38
N ASN A 90 0.01 3.36 8.73
CA ASN A 90 -0.33 3.11 10.12
C ASN A 90 0.67 2.19 10.81
N ARG A 91 1.19 1.20 10.09
CA ARG A 91 2.05 0.17 10.67
C ARG A 91 2.94 -0.45 9.60
N ASN A 92 4.22 -0.50 9.84
CA ASN A 92 5.15 -1.25 9.03
C ASN A 92 5.55 -2.54 9.75
N PHE A 93 5.39 -3.66 9.07
CA PHE A 93 5.79 -4.97 9.56
C PHE A 93 6.83 -5.55 8.61
N GLU A 94 7.89 -6.12 9.14
CA GLU A 94 8.94 -6.72 8.32
C GLU A 94 8.37 -7.78 7.38
N GLY A 95 8.77 -7.76 6.12
CA GLY A 95 8.28 -8.67 5.09
C GLY A 95 6.84 -8.44 4.59
N ARG A 96 6.04 -7.59 5.28
CA ARG A 96 4.65 -7.35 4.93
C ARG A 96 4.49 -6.41 3.73
N ILE A 97 5.33 -5.38 3.63
CA ILE A 97 5.25 -4.39 2.55
C ILE A 97 5.84 -4.96 1.26
N SER A 98 7.00 -5.58 1.35
CA SER A 98 7.65 -6.27 0.24
C SER A 98 8.65 -7.30 0.79
N PRO A 99 8.72 -8.50 0.22
CA PRO A 99 9.71 -9.50 0.58
C PRO A 99 11.14 -9.13 0.14
N ASP A 100 11.29 -8.13 -0.73
CA ASP A 100 12.57 -7.70 -1.30
C ASP A 100 13.26 -6.63 -0.45
N VAL A 101 12.58 -6.08 0.58
CA VAL A 101 13.16 -5.02 1.43
C VAL A 101 13.53 -5.56 2.80
N LYS A 102 14.65 -5.06 3.34
CA LYS A 102 15.20 -5.49 4.63
C LYS A 102 14.80 -4.60 5.81
N ALA A 103 14.24 -3.42 5.52
CA ALA A 103 13.74 -2.51 6.55
C ALA A 103 12.61 -1.63 5.99
N ASN A 104 11.74 -1.16 6.90
CA ASN A 104 10.63 -0.29 6.56
C ASN A 104 10.65 0.93 7.50
N TYR A 105 10.55 2.13 6.92
CA TYR A 105 10.57 3.38 7.65
C TYR A 105 9.24 4.11 7.51
N LEU A 106 8.70 4.57 8.65
CA LEU A 106 7.53 5.43 8.67
C LEU A 106 7.95 6.90 8.59
N ALA A 107 7.36 7.62 7.67
CA ALA A 107 7.61 9.04 7.49
C ALA A 107 6.31 9.79 7.14
N SER A 108 6.31 11.11 7.30
CA SER A 108 5.20 11.94 6.81
C SER A 108 5.13 11.91 5.27
N PRO A 109 3.94 12.12 4.67
CA PRO A 109 3.81 12.12 3.21
C PRO A 109 4.81 13.01 2.47
N PRO A 110 5.11 14.25 2.90
CA PRO A 110 6.15 15.06 2.27
C PRO A 110 7.54 14.43 2.34
N LEU A 111 7.90 13.82 3.47
CA LEU A 111 9.20 13.13 3.60
C LEU A 111 9.29 11.89 2.74
N VAL A 112 8.19 11.16 2.54
CA VAL A 112 8.17 10.03 1.58
C VAL A 112 8.54 10.50 0.18
N VAL A 113 7.98 11.63 -0.28
CA VAL A 113 8.34 12.23 -1.58
C VAL A 113 9.81 12.65 -1.60
N ALA A 114 10.31 13.27 -0.50
CA ALA A 114 11.70 13.69 -0.41
C ALA A 114 12.69 12.51 -0.48
N PHE A 115 12.42 11.40 0.23
CA PHE A 115 13.25 10.19 0.17
C PHE A 115 13.18 9.50 -1.18
N ALA A 116 12.04 9.56 -1.86
CA ALA A 116 11.92 9.05 -3.23
C ALA A 116 12.79 9.85 -4.21
N LEU A 117 12.85 11.17 -4.07
CA LEU A 117 13.75 12.04 -4.85
C LEU A 117 15.22 11.76 -4.54
N ALA A 118 15.56 11.59 -3.27
CA ALA A 118 16.92 11.23 -2.85
C ALA A 118 17.34 9.85 -3.39
N GLY A 119 16.41 8.87 -3.41
CA GLY A 119 16.65 7.51 -3.91
C GLY A 119 17.57 6.67 -3.03
N ASN A 120 17.83 7.10 -1.80
CA ASN A 120 18.82 6.51 -0.90
C ASN A 120 18.49 6.91 0.54
N MET A 121 18.58 5.97 1.47
CA MET A 121 18.39 6.24 2.91
C MET A 121 19.62 6.74 3.63
N ASN A 122 20.83 6.45 3.11
CA ASN A 122 22.06 7.04 3.61
C ASN A 122 22.22 8.47 3.05
N PHE A 123 21.29 9.33 3.42
CA PHE A 123 21.12 10.66 2.85
C PHE A 123 20.75 11.66 3.96
N ASP A 124 21.58 12.68 4.14
CA ASP A 124 21.29 13.77 5.08
C ASP A 124 20.39 14.81 4.39
N MET A 125 19.10 14.82 4.74
CA MET A 125 18.09 15.73 4.16
C MET A 125 18.40 17.21 4.37
N TYR A 126 19.26 17.55 5.32
CA TYR A 126 19.65 18.95 5.61
C TYR A 126 20.88 19.41 4.85
N LYS A 127 21.80 18.48 4.53
CA LYS A 127 23.12 18.79 3.97
C LYS A 127 23.29 18.37 2.53
N ASN A 128 22.59 17.34 2.08
CA ASN A 128 22.76 16.81 0.73
C ASN A 128 21.74 17.38 -0.23
N PRO A 129 22.11 17.75 -1.46
CA PRO A 129 21.17 18.17 -2.48
C PRO A 129 20.37 16.98 -3.00
N LEU A 130 19.06 17.15 -3.17
CA LEU A 130 18.16 16.14 -3.76
C LEU A 130 18.42 15.93 -5.27
N GLY A 131 19.06 16.87 -5.91
CA GLY A 131 19.44 16.86 -7.31
C GLY A 131 19.87 18.24 -7.78
N THR A 132 19.91 18.41 -9.09
CA THR A 132 20.20 19.70 -9.73
C THR A 132 19.00 20.16 -10.54
N ASP A 133 18.77 21.47 -10.58
CA ASP A 133 17.74 22.06 -11.41
C ASP A 133 18.12 22.10 -12.90
N LYS A 134 17.25 22.69 -13.72
CA LYS A 134 17.47 22.82 -15.18
C LYS A 134 18.66 23.69 -15.55
N GLU A 135 19.13 24.52 -14.60
CA GLU A 135 20.28 25.41 -14.77
C GLU A 135 21.58 24.80 -14.20
N GLY A 136 21.49 23.57 -13.63
CA GLY A 136 22.63 22.88 -13.02
C GLY A 136 22.91 23.27 -11.57
N LYS A 137 22.01 24.06 -10.92
CA LYS A 137 22.13 24.47 -9.53
C LYS A 137 21.61 23.37 -8.61
N GLU A 138 22.32 23.13 -7.52
CA GLU A 138 21.92 22.16 -6.48
C GLU A 138 20.59 22.59 -5.83
N VAL A 139 19.69 21.63 -5.64
CA VAL A 139 18.38 21.80 -5.01
C VAL A 139 18.34 21.00 -3.72
N PHE A 140 18.17 21.70 -2.60
CA PHE A 140 18.07 21.11 -1.28
C PHE A 140 16.60 20.98 -0.85
N LEU A 141 16.33 20.13 0.15
CA LEU A 141 14.99 19.97 0.69
C LEU A 141 14.34 21.30 1.10
N LYS A 142 15.09 22.18 1.74
CA LYS A 142 14.63 23.51 2.16
C LYS A 142 14.09 24.37 1.01
N ASP A 143 14.60 24.17 -0.20
CA ASP A 143 14.24 24.97 -1.39
C ASP A 143 12.87 24.57 -1.97
N ILE A 144 12.41 23.37 -1.65
CA ILE A 144 11.14 22.79 -2.14
C ILE A 144 10.16 22.47 -1.01
N TRP A 145 10.57 22.62 0.26
CA TRP A 145 9.66 22.38 1.38
C TRP A 145 8.52 23.40 1.41
N PRO A 146 7.26 22.96 1.45
CA PRO A 146 6.13 23.89 1.50
C PRO A 146 6.03 24.56 2.88
N SER A 147 5.74 25.85 2.89
CA SER A 147 5.44 26.58 4.13
C SER A 147 4.07 26.19 4.68
N ASN A 148 3.87 26.36 5.97
CA ASN A 148 2.56 26.13 6.60
C ASN A 148 1.46 27.00 5.98
N LYS A 149 1.79 28.24 5.60
CA LYS A 149 0.84 29.13 4.94
C LYS A 149 0.41 28.63 3.56
N GLU A 150 1.34 28.12 2.74
CA GLU A 150 0.98 27.52 1.45
C GLU A 150 0.05 26.31 1.62
N ILE A 151 0.31 25.49 2.64
CA ILE A 151 -0.54 24.33 2.95
C ILE A 151 -1.93 24.79 3.37
N GLU A 152 -2.02 25.77 4.28
CA GLU A 152 -3.28 26.30 4.79
C GLU A 152 -4.11 26.96 3.67
N ASP A 153 -3.48 27.79 2.84
CA ASP A 153 -4.14 28.46 1.71
C ASP A 153 -4.77 27.45 0.73
N ILE A 154 -4.08 26.33 0.46
CA ILE A 154 -4.61 25.26 -0.39
C ILE A 154 -5.72 24.51 0.33
N MET A 155 -5.56 24.19 1.61
CA MET A 155 -6.61 23.51 2.40
C MET A 155 -7.92 24.30 2.37
N LEU A 156 -7.88 25.59 2.65
CA LEU A 156 -9.06 26.47 2.67
C LEU A 156 -9.76 26.55 1.30
N LYS A 157 -9.01 26.48 0.20
CA LYS A 157 -9.55 26.53 -1.16
C LYS A 157 -10.08 25.21 -1.68
N SER A 158 -9.50 24.10 -1.21
CA SER A 158 -9.71 22.79 -1.84
C SER A 158 -10.53 21.81 -1.01
N ILE A 159 -10.65 22.02 0.31
CA ILE A 159 -11.39 21.13 1.21
C ILE A 159 -12.65 21.84 1.69
N ASN A 160 -13.79 21.19 1.52
CA ASN A 160 -15.09 21.63 2.03
C ASN A 160 -15.93 20.43 2.52
N ALA A 161 -17.00 20.72 3.26
CA ALA A 161 -17.89 19.69 3.80
C ALA A 161 -18.63 18.91 2.72
N GLU A 162 -18.97 19.56 1.60
CA GLU A 162 -19.71 18.94 0.49
C GLU A 162 -18.97 17.74 -0.09
N MET A 163 -17.65 17.81 -0.24
CA MET A 163 -16.84 16.69 -0.73
C MET A 163 -17.02 15.42 0.11
N PHE A 164 -17.15 15.57 1.41
CA PHE A 164 -17.37 14.43 2.30
C PHE A 164 -18.81 13.92 2.17
N ILE A 165 -19.79 14.80 2.10
CA ILE A 165 -21.19 14.44 1.91
C ILE A 165 -21.36 13.67 0.59
N ASP A 166 -20.83 14.20 -0.51
CA ASP A 166 -20.94 13.58 -1.84
C ASP A 166 -20.29 12.20 -1.88
N ARG A 167 -19.12 12.04 -1.26
CA ARG A 167 -18.41 10.76 -1.26
C ARG A 167 -19.03 9.70 -0.36
N TYR A 168 -19.72 10.11 0.71
CA TYR A 168 -20.31 9.17 1.68
C TYR A 168 -21.83 9.04 1.58
N SER A 169 -22.51 9.83 0.74
CA SER A 169 -23.97 9.77 0.57
C SER A 169 -24.43 8.44 -0.03
N ASN A 170 -23.59 7.80 -0.83
CA ASN A 170 -23.95 6.59 -1.58
C ASN A 170 -22.85 5.51 -1.55
N VAL A 171 -22.44 5.12 -0.34
CA VAL A 171 -21.37 4.10 -0.15
C VAL A 171 -21.83 2.69 -0.51
N SER A 172 -23.12 2.45 -0.57
CA SER A 172 -23.68 1.11 -0.80
C SER A 172 -23.69 0.69 -2.28
N GLU A 173 -23.68 1.63 -3.21
CA GLU A 173 -23.77 1.30 -4.66
C GLU A 173 -22.42 0.88 -5.25
N GLY A 174 -21.32 1.39 -4.71
CA GLY A 174 -20.00 1.15 -5.26
C GLY A 174 -19.78 1.78 -6.66
N PRO A 175 -18.65 1.51 -7.31
CA PRO A 175 -18.40 1.96 -8.68
C PRO A 175 -19.18 1.12 -9.70
N LYS A 176 -19.30 1.63 -10.94
CA LYS A 176 -20.02 0.95 -12.03
C LYS A 176 -19.47 -0.45 -12.33
N GLU A 177 -18.16 -0.62 -12.19
CA GLU A 177 -17.47 -1.91 -12.35
C GLU A 177 -17.93 -2.93 -11.32
N TRP A 178 -18.16 -2.50 -10.08
CA TRP A 178 -18.71 -3.34 -9.03
C TRP A 178 -20.13 -3.78 -9.35
N SER A 179 -20.97 -2.85 -9.76
CA SER A 179 -22.39 -3.13 -10.13
C SER A 179 -22.52 -3.98 -11.40
N ALA A 180 -21.47 -4.00 -12.24
CA ALA A 180 -21.44 -4.83 -13.46
C ALA A 180 -21.02 -6.28 -13.22
N ILE A 181 -20.55 -6.63 -12.02
CA ILE A 181 -20.20 -8.02 -11.68
C ILE A 181 -21.46 -8.87 -11.71
N LYS A 182 -21.44 -9.91 -12.56
CA LYS A 182 -22.51 -10.88 -12.61
C LYS A 182 -22.47 -11.76 -11.37
N THR A 183 -23.52 -11.74 -10.60
CA THR A 183 -23.70 -12.61 -9.43
C THR A 183 -24.77 -13.65 -9.72
N VAL A 184 -24.66 -14.80 -9.08
CA VAL A 184 -25.71 -15.81 -9.08
C VAL A 184 -26.70 -15.43 -7.99
N ASP A 185 -27.99 -15.33 -8.35
CA ASP A 185 -29.06 -15.11 -7.37
C ASP A 185 -29.33 -16.42 -6.62
N SER A 186 -28.64 -16.62 -5.52
CA SER A 186 -28.73 -17.82 -4.68
C SER A 186 -28.60 -17.43 -3.21
N SER A 187 -29.36 -18.08 -2.34
CA SER A 187 -29.29 -17.91 -0.90
C SER A 187 -28.04 -18.56 -0.26
N ILE A 188 -27.37 -19.45 -0.99
CA ILE A 188 -26.15 -20.13 -0.55
C ILE A 188 -25.09 -20.06 -1.63
N TYR A 189 -23.83 -19.98 -1.21
CA TYR A 189 -22.69 -20.00 -2.12
C TYR A 189 -22.50 -21.42 -2.69
N ASN A 190 -22.32 -21.52 -4.00
CA ASN A 190 -22.05 -22.79 -4.66
C ASN A 190 -20.54 -23.02 -4.69
N TRP A 191 -20.06 -23.87 -3.79
CA TRP A 191 -18.64 -24.19 -3.67
C TRP A 191 -18.16 -25.07 -4.81
N GLU A 192 -16.99 -24.76 -5.33
CA GLU A 192 -16.29 -25.59 -6.32
C GLU A 192 -15.26 -26.47 -5.60
N ASP A 193 -15.47 -27.79 -5.61
CA ASP A 193 -14.65 -28.73 -4.83
C ASP A 193 -13.18 -28.76 -5.25
N ASN A 194 -12.88 -28.43 -6.51
CA ASN A 194 -11.50 -28.41 -7.04
C ASN A 194 -10.81 -27.07 -6.83
N SER A 195 -11.50 -26.04 -6.36
CA SER A 195 -10.88 -24.74 -6.12
C SER A 195 -9.93 -24.80 -4.93
N THR A 196 -8.72 -24.31 -5.10
CA THR A 196 -7.76 -24.08 -4.00
C THR A 196 -7.76 -22.63 -3.52
N TYR A 197 -8.40 -21.71 -4.27
CA TYR A 197 -8.46 -20.30 -3.95
C TYR A 197 -9.68 -19.93 -3.10
N VAL A 198 -10.89 -20.34 -3.53
CA VAL A 198 -12.12 -20.18 -2.75
C VAL A 198 -12.61 -21.55 -2.36
N LYS A 199 -12.10 -22.04 -1.25
CA LYS A 199 -12.36 -23.42 -0.77
C LYS A 199 -13.29 -23.41 0.43
N ARG A 200 -14.23 -24.36 0.44
CA ARG A 200 -15.09 -24.61 1.61
C ARG A 200 -14.23 -24.95 2.83
N PRO A 201 -14.33 -24.19 3.91
CA PRO A 201 -13.54 -24.48 5.10
C PRO A 201 -14.05 -25.71 5.84
N PRO A 202 -13.15 -26.64 6.25
CA PRO A 202 -13.56 -27.91 6.87
C PRO A 202 -14.14 -27.76 8.29
N PHE A 203 -13.95 -26.61 8.93
CA PHE A 203 -14.48 -26.37 10.29
C PHE A 203 -15.99 -26.15 10.33
N PHE A 204 -16.65 -26.04 9.17
CA PHE A 204 -18.12 -26.06 9.06
C PHE A 204 -18.69 -27.45 8.79
N ASP A 205 -17.85 -28.48 8.62
CA ASP A 205 -18.31 -29.82 8.41
C ASP A 205 -18.89 -30.40 9.71
N ASN A 206 -20.05 -31.01 9.62
CA ASN A 206 -20.76 -31.62 10.75
C ASN A 206 -21.15 -30.64 11.88
N LEU A 207 -21.34 -29.35 11.56
CA LEU A 207 -21.95 -28.43 12.53
C LEU A 207 -23.39 -28.82 12.82
N PRO A 208 -23.81 -28.88 14.07
CA PRO A 208 -25.21 -29.08 14.43
C PRO A 208 -26.05 -27.86 14.05
N ASP A 209 -27.33 -28.06 13.72
CA ASP A 209 -28.27 -26.99 13.36
C ASP A 209 -28.48 -25.98 14.50
N GLN A 210 -28.25 -26.38 15.72
CA GLN A 210 -28.33 -25.51 16.90
C GLN A 210 -26.97 -25.44 17.60
N PRO A 211 -26.54 -24.24 18.04
CA PRO A 211 -25.30 -24.10 18.78
C PRO A 211 -25.33 -24.93 20.07
N GLU A 212 -24.39 -25.83 20.20
CA GLU A 212 -24.18 -26.53 21.47
C GLU A 212 -23.48 -25.60 22.46
N GLY A 213 -23.86 -25.59 23.73
CA GLY A 213 -23.18 -24.81 24.75
C GLY A 213 -21.69 -25.17 24.90
N PHE A 214 -20.96 -24.41 25.70
CA PHE A 214 -19.54 -24.67 25.96
C PHE A 214 -19.35 -26.06 26.56
N LYS A 215 -18.49 -26.87 25.92
CA LYS A 215 -18.09 -28.20 26.40
C LYS A 215 -16.65 -28.15 26.89
N PRO A 216 -16.30 -28.88 27.97
CA PRO A 216 -14.90 -28.97 28.37
C PRO A 216 -14.06 -29.65 27.29
N ILE A 217 -12.92 -29.06 26.97
CA ILE A 217 -11.95 -29.64 26.04
C ILE A 217 -11.16 -30.70 26.80
N LYS A 218 -11.24 -31.94 26.36
CA LYS A 218 -10.52 -33.09 26.96
C LYS A 218 -9.57 -33.71 25.92
N ASP A 219 -8.43 -34.21 26.40
CA ASP A 219 -7.46 -34.95 25.60
C ASP A 219 -6.89 -34.19 24.37
N ALA A 220 -7.01 -32.88 24.35
CA ALA A 220 -6.43 -32.06 23.29
C ALA A 220 -4.91 -32.02 23.41
N ARG A 221 -4.24 -32.11 22.24
CA ARG A 221 -2.79 -32.01 22.15
C ARG A 221 -2.41 -30.58 21.77
N LEU A 222 -1.34 -30.07 22.35
CA LEU A 222 -0.80 -28.77 22.02
C LEU A 222 -0.22 -28.81 20.61
N LEU A 223 -0.78 -28.03 19.69
CA LEU A 223 -0.29 -27.90 18.32
C LEU A 223 0.81 -26.84 18.26
N LEU A 224 0.65 -25.71 18.94
CA LEU A 224 1.53 -24.57 18.86
C LEU A 224 1.52 -23.81 20.20
N LEU A 225 2.70 -23.49 20.72
CA LEU A 225 2.90 -22.63 21.89
C LEU A 225 3.65 -21.37 21.48
N LEU A 226 2.99 -20.25 21.53
CA LEU A 226 3.54 -18.95 21.17
C LEU A 226 3.65 -18.07 22.43
N ALA A 227 4.71 -17.25 22.47
CA ALA A 227 4.89 -16.24 23.50
C ALA A 227 3.99 -15.01 23.24
N ASP A 228 4.08 -14.01 24.11
CA ASP A 228 3.36 -12.76 23.99
C ASP A 228 3.74 -11.99 22.71
N SER A 229 2.84 -11.08 22.29
CA SER A 229 3.04 -10.19 21.14
C SER A 229 3.16 -10.85 19.77
N VAL A 230 2.77 -12.10 19.63
CA VAL A 230 2.68 -12.78 18.32
C VAL A 230 1.35 -12.45 17.66
N THR A 231 1.40 -12.03 16.40
CA THR A 231 0.23 -11.74 15.57
C THR A 231 0.11 -12.74 14.41
N THR A 232 -1.02 -12.71 13.73
CA THR A 232 -1.23 -13.53 12.52
C THR A 232 -0.21 -13.28 11.43
N ASP A 233 0.36 -12.07 11.33
CA ASP A 233 1.44 -11.76 10.39
C ASP A 233 2.73 -12.57 10.62
N HIS A 234 2.99 -13.04 11.86
CA HIS A 234 4.12 -13.91 12.14
C HIS A 234 3.93 -15.33 11.60
N ILE A 235 2.68 -15.76 11.46
CA ILE A 235 2.31 -17.11 11.03
C ILE A 235 2.01 -17.14 9.54
N SER A 236 1.24 -16.16 9.06
CA SER A 236 0.80 -16.02 7.66
C SER A 236 0.79 -14.53 7.31
N PRO A 237 1.94 -13.94 6.97
CA PRO A 237 2.03 -12.53 6.63
C PRO A 237 1.23 -12.21 5.37
N ALA A 238 0.58 -11.04 5.36
CA ALA A 238 0.00 -10.50 4.14
C ALA A 238 1.13 -10.18 3.14
N GLY A 239 0.84 -10.25 1.85
CA GLY A 239 1.80 -9.92 0.80
C GLY A 239 1.72 -10.86 -0.39
N ASN A 240 2.67 -10.72 -1.31
CA ASN A 240 2.73 -11.54 -2.50
C ASN A 240 3.14 -12.99 -2.17
N ILE A 241 2.37 -13.94 -2.69
CA ILE A 241 2.72 -15.36 -2.64
C ILE A 241 3.70 -15.65 -3.78
N LYS A 242 4.91 -16.10 -3.43
CA LYS A 242 5.90 -16.51 -4.44
C LYS A 242 5.43 -17.78 -5.14
N LYS A 243 5.59 -17.80 -6.48
CA LYS A 243 5.19 -18.94 -7.30
C LYS A 243 5.94 -20.23 -6.91
N ASP A 244 7.20 -20.11 -6.59
CA ASP A 244 8.13 -21.18 -6.16
C ASP A 244 8.12 -21.36 -4.63
N SER A 245 6.95 -21.40 -4.03
CA SER A 245 6.75 -21.61 -2.59
C SER A 245 5.70 -22.69 -2.36
N PRO A 246 5.67 -23.36 -1.18
CA PRO A 246 4.64 -24.34 -0.87
C PRO A 246 3.20 -23.84 -1.05
N THR A 247 2.97 -22.54 -0.75
CA THR A 247 1.67 -21.89 -0.96
C THR A 247 1.41 -21.65 -2.46
N GLY A 248 2.42 -21.22 -3.20
CA GLY A 248 2.34 -21.06 -4.66
C GLY A 248 2.01 -22.39 -5.34
N ASP A 249 2.73 -23.45 -5.01
CA ASP A 249 2.50 -24.79 -5.53
C ASP A 249 1.06 -25.26 -5.25
N TYR A 250 0.56 -25.03 -4.03
CA TYR A 250 -0.80 -25.39 -3.66
C TYR A 250 -1.85 -24.65 -4.51
N PHE A 251 -1.70 -23.33 -4.71
CA PHE A 251 -2.63 -22.57 -5.54
C PHE A 251 -2.58 -22.96 -7.02
N MET A 252 -1.39 -23.32 -7.52
CA MET A 252 -1.26 -23.76 -8.91
C MET A 252 -1.98 -25.08 -9.23
N LEU A 253 -2.32 -25.89 -8.21
CA LEU A 253 -3.06 -27.16 -8.41
C LEU A 253 -4.45 -26.97 -9.00
N SER A 254 -5.12 -25.85 -8.72
CA SER A 254 -6.50 -25.62 -9.17
C SER A 254 -6.58 -24.87 -10.50
N LEU A 255 -5.46 -24.55 -11.14
CA LEU A 255 -5.42 -23.77 -12.39
C LEU A 255 -6.17 -22.43 -12.31
N ILE A 256 -6.24 -21.84 -11.14
CA ILE A 256 -6.82 -20.50 -11.00
C ILE A 256 -5.84 -19.52 -11.61
N HIS A 257 -6.21 -19.01 -12.75
CA HIS A 257 -5.51 -17.96 -13.46
C HIS A 257 -6.17 -16.64 -13.07
N ILE A 258 -5.41 -15.85 -12.35
CA ILE A 258 -5.77 -14.46 -12.10
C ILE A 258 -5.05 -13.62 -13.13
#